data_150c2239332d51621e0ad667dbf7cbcf
#
_entry.id   150c2239332d51621e0ad667dbf7cbcf
#
_cell.length_a   1.000
_cell.length_b   1.000
_cell.length_c   1.000
_cell.angle_alpha   90.00
_cell.angle_beta   90.00
_cell.angle_gamma   90.00
#
_symmetry.space_group_name_H-M   'P 1'
#
loop_
_entity.id
_entity.type
_entity.pdbx_description
1 polymer ?
#
loop_
_entity_poly.entity_id
_entity_poly.type
_entity_poly.pdbx_seq_one_letter_code
_entity_poly.pdbx_strand_id
1 'polypeptide(L)'
;MHVEITPADLIVYADENLISQVVINLLKNAIQAIGNQPDGKIELKASCNDMEEIWIEIKNNGPEIPSEIAEHIFIPFFTTKEGGSGIGLNISRQIMRLSGGSLTLLREKETTFILKFN
;
A
#
# COMPACT_ATOMS: atom_id res chain seq x y z
N MET A 1 3.14 9.78 11.44
CA MET A 1 2.58 8.52 10.96
C MET A 1 2.03 7.70 12.13
N HIS A 2 0.87 7.15 11.95
CA HIS A 2 0.24 6.30 12.97
C HIS A 2 0.34 4.83 12.54
N VAL A 3 0.76 3.95 13.46
CA VAL A 3 0.87 2.52 13.20
C VAL A 3 0.05 1.75 14.22
N GLU A 4 -0.82 0.85 13.75
CA GLU A 4 -1.65 0.00 14.60
C GLU A 4 -1.54 -1.45 14.12
N ILE A 5 -1.19 -2.36 15.03
CA ILE A 5 -1.04 -3.78 14.72
C ILE A 5 -1.86 -4.56 15.75
N THR A 6 -2.83 -5.35 15.27
CA THR A 6 -3.75 -6.11 16.14
C THR A 6 -3.91 -7.54 15.61
N PRO A 7 -3.50 -8.56 16.36
CA PRO A 7 -2.80 -8.52 17.64
C PRO A 7 -1.35 -8.02 17.49
N ALA A 8 -0.75 -7.56 18.58
CA ALA A 8 0.60 -6.99 18.54
C ALA A 8 1.67 -7.98 18.07
N ASP A 9 1.44 -9.26 18.23
CA ASP A 9 2.35 -10.35 17.82
C ASP A 9 1.96 -10.97 16.48
N LEU A 10 1.23 -10.24 15.64
CA LEU A 10 0.81 -10.70 14.32
C LEU A 10 2.00 -11.11 13.47
N ILE A 11 1.91 -12.30 12.86
CA ILE A 11 2.98 -12.85 12.02
C ILE A 11 2.44 -13.12 10.62
N VAL A 12 3.19 -12.66 9.61
CA VAL A 12 2.92 -12.95 8.21
C VAL A 12 3.93 -13.99 7.72
N TYR A 13 3.45 -15.08 7.16
CA TYR A 13 4.32 -16.12 6.59
C TYR A 13 4.63 -15.77 5.14
N ALA A 14 5.72 -15.04 4.94
CA ALA A 14 6.16 -14.61 3.60
C ALA A 14 7.64 -14.25 3.67
N ASP A 15 8.25 -14.02 2.50
CA ASP A 15 9.64 -13.58 2.44
C ASP A 15 9.76 -12.17 3.04
N GLU A 16 10.53 -12.05 4.12
CA GLU A 16 10.68 -10.80 4.85
C GLU A 16 11.22 -9.66 3.96
N ASN A 17 12.21 -9.95 3.14
CA ASN A 17 12.83 -8.92 2.30
C ASN A 17 11.87 -8.43 1.22
N LEU A 18 11.13 -9.33 0.61
CA LEU A 18 10.18 -8.98 -0.43
C LEU A 18 9.00 -8.18 0.12
N ILE A 19 8.45 -8.62 1.24
CA ILE A 19 7.31 -7.91 1.84
C ILE A 19 7.74 -6.56 2.41
N SER A 20 8.93 -6.45 2.99
CA SER A 20 9.47 -5.16 3.43
C SER A 20 9.57 -4.19 2.25
N GLN A 21 10.01 -4.67 1.08
CA GLN A 21 10.10 -3.84 -0.11
C GLN A 21 8.71 -3.31 -0.53
N VAL A 22 7.68 -4.15 -0.46
CA VAL A 22 6.31 -3.74 -0.79
C VAL A 22 5.84 -2.65 0.18
N VAL A 23 6.00 -2.86 1.48
CA VAL A 23 5.57 -1.90 2.50
C VAL A 23 6.31 -0.57 2.33
N ILE A 24 7.63 -0.62 2.12
CA ILE A 24 8.44 0.59 1.92
C ILE A 24 7.97 1.35 0.67
N ASN A 25 7.71 0.65 -0.44
CA ASN A 25 7.23 1.29 -1.66
C ASN A 25 5.89 2.00 -1.44
N LEU A 26 4.96 1.36 -0.72
CA LEU A 26 3.65 1.96 -0.45
C LEU A 26 3.76 3.15 0.50
N LEU A 27 4.65 3.08 1.50
CA LEU A 27 4.88 4.20 2.40
C LEU A 27 5.52 5.39 1.66
N LYS A 28 6.45 5.13 0.75
CA LYS A 28 7.03 6.19 -0.09
C LYS A 28 5.96 6.86 -0.95
N ASN A 29 5.04 6.08 -1.51
CA ASN A 29 3.92 6.63 -2.27
C ASN A 29 3.05 7.53 -1.40
N ALA A 30 2.76 7.11 -0.18
CA ALA A 30 1.97 7.90 0.76
C ALA A 30 2.66 9.22 1.12
N ILE A 31 3.96 9.16 1.40
CA ILE A 31 4.76 10.34 1.71
C ILE A 31 4.75 11.33 0.54
N GLN A 32 4.92 10.84 -0.67
CA GLN A 32 4.88 11.68 -1.87
C GLN A 32 3.49 12.29 -2.09
N ALA A 33 2.44 11.53 -1.80
CA ALA A 33 1.06 11.99 -2.00
C ALA A 33 0.71 13.15 -1.07
N ILE A 34 1.12 13.10 0.19
CA ILE A 34 0.84 14.18 1.14
C ILE A 34 1.77 15.38 0.94
N GLY A 35 2.98 15.16 0.38
CA GLY A 35 3.93 16.23 0.08
C GLY A 35 4.13 17.18 1.25
N ASN A 36 3.89 18.48 1.00
CA ASN A 36 4.02 19.53 2.02
C ASN A 36 2.68 19.89 2.67
N GLN A 37 1.65 19.04 2.52
CA GLN A 37 0.33 19.30 3.07
C GLN A 37 0.42 19.45 4.59
N PRO A 38 -0.05 20.58 5.20
CA PRO A 38 0.14 20.82 6.62
C PRO A 38 -0.55 19.80 7.53
N ASP A 39 -1.69 19.24 7.10
CA ASP A 39 -2.44 18.25 7.84
C ASP A 39 -2.27 16.84 7.27
N GLY A 40 -1.17 16.62 6.54
CA GLY A 40 -0.87 15.33 5.95
C GLY A 40 -0.75 14.22 7.00
N LYS A 41 -1.45 13.12 6.78
CA LYS A 41 -1.47 11.96 7.68
C LYS A 41 -1.27 10.67 6.92
N ILE A 42 -0.49 9.78 7.51
CA ILE A 42 -0.27 8.42 7.01
C ILE A 42 -0.60 7.47 8.14
N GLU A 43 -1.39 6.44 7.83
CA GLU A 43 -1.76 5.41 8.79
C GLU A 43 -1.44 4.04 8.20
N LEU A 44 -0.77 3.20 9.00
CA LEU A 44 -0.55 1.80 8.69
C LEU A 44 -1.30 0.97 9.72
N LYS A 45 -2.18 0.11 9.24
CA LYS A 45 -2.96 -0.77 10.11
C LYS A 45 -2.83 -2.21 9.65
N ALA A 46 -2.37 -3.08 10.54
CA ALA A 46 -2.29 -4.51 10.28
C ALA A 46 -3.24 -5.24 11.21
N SER A 47 -4.02 -6.17 10.67
CA SER A 47 -5.01 -6.91 11.43
C SER A 47 -5.23 -8.29 10.83
N CYS A 48 -5.88 -9.17 11.59
CA CYS A 48 -6.29 -10.45 11.06
C CYS A 48 -7.78 -10.67 11.36
N ASN A 49 -8.47 -11.37 10.44
CA ASN A 49 -9.88 -11.66 10.61
C ASN A 49 -10.08 -13.07 11.16
N ASP A 50 -11.36 -13.49 11.33
CA ASP A 50 -11.72 -14.80 11.88
C ASP A 50 -11.27 -15.97 11.01
N MET A 51 -10.97 -15.73 9.73
CA MET A 51 -10.48 -16.74 8.80
C MET A 51 -8.96 -16.79 8.74
N GLU A 52 -8.29 -16.12 9.65
CA GLU A 52 -6.82 -16.00 9.71
C GLU A 52 -6.21 -15.30 8.51
N GLU A 53 -7.00 -14.55 7.76
CA GLU A 53 -6.49 -13.68 6.70
C GLU A 53 -5.88 -12.44 7.31
N ILE A 54 -4.71 -12.06 6.83
CA ILE A 54 -4.00 -10.89 7.33
C ILE A 54 -4.17 -9.75 6.33
N TRP A 55 -4.53 -8.58 6.85
CA TRP A 55 -4.72 -7.36 6.08
C TRP A 55 -3.77 -6.30 6.57
N ILE A 56 -3.03 -5.68 5.65
CA ILE A 56 -2.22 -4.51 5.95
C ILE A 56 -2.76 -3.37 5.10
N GLU A 57 -3.22 -2.31 5.75
CA GLU A 57 -3.76 -1.13 5.08
C GLU A 57 -2.79 0.03 5.26
N ILE A 58 -2.46 0.71 4.16
CA ILE A 58 -1.62 1.90 4.19
C ILE A 58 -2.44 3.03 3.58
N LYS A 59 -2.82 3.98 4.43
CA LYS A 59 -3.76 5.05 4.11
C LYS A 59 -3.07 6.41 4.20
N ASN A 60 -3.42 7.31 3.28
CA ASN A 60 -3.00 8.70 3.36
C ASN A 60 -4.15 9.63 3.02
N ASN A 61 -4.10 10.85 3.55
CA ASN A 61 -5.09 11.88 3.29
C ASN A 61 -4.64 12.90 2.24
N GLY A 62 -3.74 12.49 1.36
CA GLY A 62 -3.32 13.31 0.24
C GLY A 62 -4.42 13.47 -0.81
N PRO A 63 -4.11 14.11 -1.93
CA PRO A 63 -5.08 14.30 -3.01
C PRO A 63 -5.65 12.97 -3.50
N GLU A 64 -6.94 12.96 -3.83
CA GLU A 64 -7.61 11.79 -4.37
C GLU A 64 -6.99 11.39 -5.71
N ILE A 65 -6.84 10.08 -5.94
CA ILE A 65 -6.38 9.57 -7.22
C ILE A 65 -7.57 9.55 -8.17
N PRO A 66 -7.52 10.30 -9.29
CA PRO A 66 -8.62 10.28 -10.27
C PRO A 66 -8.84 8.88 -10.83
N SER A 67 -10.09 8.56 -11.18
CA SER A 67 -10.45 7.23 -11.69
C SER A 67 -9.66 6.85 -12.94
N GLU A 68 -9.40 7.80 -13.84
CA GLU A 68 -8.62 7.55 -15.05
C GLU A 68 -7.21 7.10 -14.73
N ILE A 69 -6.61 7.66 -13.68
CA ILE A 69 -5.26 7.32 -13.25
C ILE A 69 -5.28 6.00 -12.48
N ALA A 70 -6.29 5.80 -11.63
CA ALA A 70 -6.40 4.60 -10.80
C ALA A 70 -6.42 3.31 -11.61
N GLU A 71 -7.00 3.36 -12.81
CA GLU A 71 -7.05 2.19 -13.72
C GLU A 71 -5.67 1.78 -14.22
N HIS A 72 -4.68 2.67 -14.16
CA HIS A 72 -3.37 2.45 -14.77
C HIS A 72 -2.21 2.40 -13.78
N ILE A 73 -2.44 2.61 -12.48
CA ILE A 73 -1.35 2.76 -11.51
C ILE A 73 -0.47 1.51 -11.36
N PHE A 74 -0.98 0.34 -11.73
CA PHE A 74 -0.22 -0.92 -11.66
C PHE A 74 0.47 -1.27 -12.97
N ILE A 75 0.28 -0.47 -14.02
CA ILE A 75 0.93 -0.69 -15.31
C ILE A 75 2.42 -0.29 -15.20
N PRO A 76 3.36 -1.14 -15.66
CA PRO A 76 4.79 -0.80 -15.59
C PRO A 76 5.08 0.52 -16.27
N PHE A 77 5.95 1.33 -15.66
CA PHE A 77 6.40 2.64 -16.14
C PHE A 77 5.33 3.73 -16.19
N PHE A 78 4.10 3.43 -15.75
CA PHE A 78 3.08 4.46 -15.60
C PHE A 78 3.36 5.26 -14.33
N THR A 79 3.49 6.58 -14.44
CA THR A 79 3.68 7.45 -13.29
C THR A 79 3.22 8.87 -13.61
N THR A 80 2.64 9.53 -12.60
CA THR A 80 2.34 10.96 -12.63
C THR A 80 3.31 11.74 -11.75
N LYS A 81 4.30 11.06 -11.16
CA LYS A 81 5.26 11.66 -10.23
C LYS A 81 6.53 12.04 -10.96
N GLU A 82 6.97 13.26 -10.74
CA GLU A 82 8.25 13.72 -11.25
C GLU A 82 9.37 12.87 -10.64
N GLY A 83 10.25 12.35 -11.47
CA GLY A 83 11.35 11.51 -11.02
C GLY A 83 10.97 10.08 -10.67
N GLY A 84 9.69 9.70 -10.76
CA GLY A 84 9.25 8.34 -10.51
C GLY A 84 9.45 7.44 -11.72
N SER A 85 9.78 6.16 -11.49
CA SER A 85 9.98 5.19 -12.56
C SER A 85 8.68 4.51 -13.01
N GLY A 86 7.65 4.51 -12.17
CA GLY A 86 6.39 3.85 -12.46
C GLY A 86 6.43 2.33 -12.33
N ILE A 87 7.46 1.77 -11.70
CA ILE A 87 7.58 0.31 -11.55
C ILE A 87 7.35 -0.19 -10.12
N GLY A 88 7.36 0.71 -9.12
CA GLY A 88 7.21 0.32 -7.73
C GLY A 88 5.89 -0.41 -7.43
N LEU A 89 4.77 0.13 -7.90
CA LEU A 89 3.46 -0.48 -7.67
C LEU A 89 3.29 -1.78 -8.45
N ASN A 90 3.80 -1.85 -9.69
CA ASN A 90 3.75 -3.07 -10.47
C ASN A 90 4.53 -4.19 -9.80
N ILE A 91 5.75 -3.91 -9.36
CA ILE A 91 6.60 -4.90 -8.67
C ILE A 91 5.94 -5.33 -7.36
N SER A 92 5.40 -4.38 -6.60
CA SER A 92 4.72 -4.68 -5.34
C SER A 92 3.54 -5.64 -5.56
N ARG A 93 2.76 -5.42 -6.61
CA ARG A 93 1.64 -6.29 -6.94
C ARG A 93 2.10 -7.69 -7.31
N GLN A 94 3.18 -7.80 -8.10
CA GLN A 94 3.77 -9.08 -8.46
C GLN A 94 4.27 -9.84 -7.23
N ILE A 95 4.95 -9.16 -6.33
CA ILE A 95 5.44 -9.77 -5.08
C ILE A 95 4.26 -10.32 -4.27
N MET A 96 3.19 -9.55 -4.14
CA MET A 96 2.01 -10.01 -3.42
C MET A 96 1.37 -11.23 -4.06
N ARG A 97 1.27 -11.27 -5.38
CA ARG A 97 0.73 -12.43 -6.10
C ARG A 97 1.60 -13.67 -5.90
N LEU A 98 2.92 -13.51 -5.95
CA LEU A 98 3.86 -14.62 -5.72
C LEU A 98 3.80 -15.11 -4.26
N SER A 99 3.43 -14.23 -3.34
CA SER A 99 3.28 -14.56 -1.92
C SER A 99 1.91 -15.16 -1.58
N GLY A 100 1.08 -15.40 -2.59
CA GLY A 100 -0.26 -15.96 -2.38
C GLY A 100 -1.31 -14.96 -1.94
N GLY A 101 -1.00 -13.67 -2.03
CA GLY A 101 -1.91 -12.62 -1.60
C GLY A 101 -2.30 -11.66 -2.72
N SER A 102 -2.71 -10.47 -2.33
CA SER A 102 -3.14 -9.44 -3.28
C SER A 102 -2.79 -8.04 -2.81
N LEU A 103 -2.71 -7.12 -3.76
CA LEU A 103 -2.57 -5.69 -3.53
C LEU A 103 -3.68 -4.98 -4.30
N THR A 104 -4.49 -4.23 -3.58
CA THR A 104 -5.61 -3.48 -4.17
C THR A 104 -5.60 -2.03 -3.70
N LEU A 105 -6.29 -1.18 -4.45
CA LEU A 105 -6.48 0.23 -4.11
C LEU A 105 -7.94 0.47 -3.77
N LEU A 106 -8.18 1.07 -2.59
CA LEU A 106 -9.49 1.53 -2.16
C LEU A 106 -9.46 3.06 -2.12
N ARG A 107 -10.41 3.72 -2.79
CA ARG A 107 -10.46 5.19 -2.91
C ARG A 107 -11.63 5.84 -2.19
N GLU A 108 -12.32 5.12 -1.33
CA GLU A 108 -13.39 5.69 -0.50
C GLU A 108 -12.77 6.65 0.51
N LYS A 109 -13.24 7.87 0.62
CA LYS A 109 -12.75 8.91 1.53
C LYS A 109 -11.27 9.22 1.36
N GLU A 110 -10.38 8.29 1.73
CA GLU A 110 -8.93 8.47 1.65
C GLU A 110 -8.30 7.37 0.80
N THR A 111 -7.13 7.67 0.22
CA THR A 111 -6.39 6.68 -0.57
C THR A 111 -5.83 5.60 0.32
N THR A 112 -6.24 4.35 0.09
CA THR A 112 -5.81 3.21 0.90
C THR A 112 -5.32 2.09 0.00
N PHE A 113 -4.07 1.66 0.19
CA PHE A 113 -3.56 0.45 -0.42
C PHE A 113 -3.71 -0.70 0.56
N ILE A 114 -4.27 -1.80 0.10
CA ILE A 114 -4.57 -2.97 0.95
C ILE A 114 -3.76 -4.16 0.49
N LEU A 115 -2.91 -4.67 1.39
CA LEU A 115 -2.20 -5.94 1.23
C LEU A 115 -3.00 -7.01 1.95
N LYS A 116 -3.37 -8.06 1.24
CA LYS A 116 -4.09 -9.19 1.84
C LYS A 116 -3.25 -10.44 1.70
N PHE A 117 -3.07 -11.17 2.79
CA PHE A 117 -2.37 -12.46 2.85
C PHE A 117 -3.38 -13.53 3.26
N ASN A 118 -3.40 -14.60 2.51
CA ASN A 118 -4.31 -15.73 2.79
C ASN A 118 -3.66 -16.77 3.69
#